data_5af1b91370615908c48d43d04e8a27c5
#
_entry.id   5af1b91370615908c48d43d04e8a27c5
#
_cell.length_a   1.000
_cell.length_b   1.000
_cell.length_c   1.000
_cell.angle_alpha   90.00
_cell.angle_beta   90.00
_cell.angle_gamma   90.00
#
_symmetry.space_group_name_H-M   'P 1'
#
loop_
_entity.id
_entity.type
_entity.pdbx_description
1 polymer ?
#
loop_
_entity_poly.entity_id
_entity_poly.type
_entity_poly.pdbx_seq_one_letter_code
_entity_poly.pdbx_strand_id
1 'polypeptide(L)'
;GICDGFGLGDNAKAALMTRSLVEFGRLLESFEAKTETISSLTGIGDLIATCTSLHSRNRHVGNELGKGKSLQEILNNMVMVAEGVATCEAFYELSKHKQIEMPIVTATYEIMFNNASVSETVQSLMTRELKSE
;
A
#
# COMPACT_ATOMS: atom_id res chain seq x y z
N GLY A 1 0.02 -6.76 -3.61
CA GLY A 1 -0.43 -8.04 -3.08
C GLY A 1 -1.93 -8.13 -3.00
N ILE A 2 -2.61 -7.16 -2.39
CA ILE A 2 -4.09 -7.12 -2.31
C ILE A 2 -4.70 -7.17 -3.71
N CYS A 3 -4.17 -6.42 -4.66
CA CYS A 3 -4.63 -6.46 -6.05
C CYS A 3 -4.51 -7.84 -6.69
N ASP A 4 -3.39 -8.52 -6.45
CA ASP A 4 -3.17 -9.88 -6.96
C ASP A 4 -4.16 -10.88 -6.36
N GLY A 5 -4.34 -10.84 -5.05
CA GLY A 5 -5.26 -11.73 -4.33
C GLY A 5 -6.73 -11.51 -4.69
N PHE A 6 -7.10 -10.26 -4.95
CA PHE A 6 -8.45 -9.89 -5.38
C PHE A 6 -8.69 -10.13 -6.88
N GLY A 7 -7.63 -10.41 -7.67
CA GLY A 7 -7.74 -10.71 -9.08
C GLY A 7 -7.77 -9.50 -10.00
N LEU A 8 -7.21 -8.36 -9.59
CA LEU A 8 -7.05 -7.19 -10.46
C LEU A 8 -5.93 -7.41 -11.48
N GLY A 9 -6.14 -6.86 -12.67
CA GLY A 9 -5.16 -6.93 -13.77
C GLY A 9 -3.95 -6.02 -13.58
N ASP A 10 -2.94 -6.19 -14.44
CA ASP A 10 -1.66 -5.47 -14.36
C ASP A 10 -1.80 -3.95 -14.48
N ASN A 11 -2.73 -3.47 -15.29
CA ASN A 11 -2.99 -2.03 -15.43
C ASN A 11 -3.45 -1.40 -14.11
N ALA A 12 -4.31 -2.07 -13.35
CA ALA A 12 -4.75 -1.59 -12.05
C ALA A 12 -3.59 -1.55 -11.04
N LYS A 13 -2.72 -2.57 -11.05
CA LYS A 13 -1.51 -2.61 -10.22
C LYS A 13 -0.55 -1.49 -10.59
N ALA A 14 -0.30 -1.26 -11.88
CA ALA A 14 0.56 -0.17 -12.34
C ALA A 14 0.02 1.21 -11.91
N ALA A 15 -1.30 1.45 -12.07
CA ALA A 15 -1.94 2.68 -11.61
C ALA A 15 -1.81 2.88 -10.09
N LEU A 16 -2.00 1.81 -9.30
CA LEU A 16 -1.83 1.85 -7.85
C LEU A 16 -0.40 2.19 -7.46
N MET A 17 0.60 1.55 -8.08
CA MET A 17 2.02 1.82 -7.82
C MET A 17 2.38 3.27 -8.13
N THR A 18 1.92 3.81 -9.26
CA THR A 18 2.15 5.21 -9.65
C THR A 18 1.55 6.17 -8.62
N ARG A 19 0.31 5.95 -8.22
CA ARG A 19 -0.35 6.76 -7.19
C ARG A 19 0.32 6.65 -5.82
N SER A 20 0.85 5.48 -5.46
CA SER A 20 1.60 5.30 -4.21
C SER A 20 2.87 6.18 -4.17
N LEU A 21 3.53 6.37 -5.30
CA LEU A 21 4.68 7.28 -5.39
C LEU A 21 4.30 8.73 -5.12
N VAL A 22 3.13 9.17 -5.58
CA VAL A 22 2.60 10.52 -5.30
C VAL A 22 2.32 10.70 -3.81
N GLU A 23 1.69 9.70 -3.16
CA GLU A 23 1.47 9.74 -1.70
C GLU A 23 2.78 9.79 -0.93
N PHE A 24 3.75 8.98 -1.37
CA PHE A 24 5.08 8.97 -0.76
C PHE A 24 5.81 10.31 -0.95
N GLY A 25 5.62 10.96 -2.11
CA GLY A 25 6.11 12.32 -2.36
C GLY A 25 5.59 13.33 -1.34
N ARG A 26 4.27 13.35 -1.11
CA ARG A 26 3.65 14.22 -0.11
C ARG A 26 4.21 13.97 1.30
N LEU A 27 4.46 12.71 1.63
CA LEU A 27 5.08 12.36 2.90
C LEU A 27 6.50 12.94 3.01
N LEU A 28 7.33 12.76 1.99
CA LEU A 28 8.71 13.30 1.96
C LEU A 28 8.72 14.83 2.07
N GLU A 29 7.85 15.52 1.35
CA GLU A 29 7.68 16.97 1.42
C GLU A 29 7.35 17.44 2.84
N SER A 30 6.52 16.69 3.56
CA SER A 30 6.17 17.00 4.96
C SER A 30 7.34 16.92 5.94
N PHE A 31 8.44 16.31 5.53
CA PHE A 31 9.71 16.20 6.25
C PHE A 31 10.82 17.05 5.64
N GLU A 32 10.50 17.92 4.67
CA GLU A 32 11.48 18.70 3.92
C GLU A 32 12.57 17.84 3.27
N ALA A 33 12.21 16.58 2.94
CA ALA A 33 13.12 15.64 2.31
C ALA A 33 13.16 15.82 0.79
N LYS A 34 14.25 15.37 0.17
CA LYS A 34 14.41 15.47 -1.29
C LYS A 34 13.50 14.49 -2.01
N THR A 35 12.54 15.00 -2.77
CA THR A 35 11.59 14.21 -3.54
C THR A 35 12.21 13.49 -4.73
N GLU A 36 13.39 13.96 -5.24
CA GLU A 36 14.12 13.27 -6.30
C GLU A 36 14.52 11.84 -5.91
N THR A 37 14.63 11.54 -4.63
CA THR A 37 14.89 10.18 -4.12
C THR A 37 13.85 9.18 -4.59
N ILE A 38 12.60 9.61 -4.79
CA ILE A 38 11.51 8.75 -5.28
C ILE A 38 11.83 8.16 -6.65
N SER A 39 12.41 8.94 -7.54
CA SER A 39 12.77 8.54 -8.92
C SER A 39 14.06 7.75 -9.01
N SER A 40 14.68 7.41 -7.90
CA SER A 40 15.95 6.67 -7.82
C SER A 40 15.76 5.17 -7.67
N LEU A 41 16.85 4.40 -7.69
CA LEU A 41 16.84 2.96 -7.40
C LEU A 41 16.35 2.64 -5.98
N THR A 42 16.62 3.50 -5.02
CA THR A 42 16.15 3.39 -3.63
C THR A 42 14.68 3.75 -3.46
N GLY A 43 14.08 4.44 -4.41
CA GLY A 43 12.66 4.78 -4.46
C GLY A 43 11.88 3.81 -5.35
N ILE A 44 11.63 4.22 -6.59
CA ILE A 44 10.81 3.43 -7.54
C ILE A 44 11.39 2.06 -7.85
N GLY A 45 12.73 1.93 -7.88
CA GLY A 45 13.39 0.65 -8.14
C GLY A 45 13.06 -0.39 -7.07
N ASP A 46 13.20 -0.02 -5.80
CA ASP A 46 12.87 -0.90 -4.67
C ASP A 46 11.36 -1.19 -4.60
N LEU A 47 10.52 -0.20 -4.85
CA LEU A 47 9.06 -0.37 -4.90
C LEU A 47 8.67 -1.43 -5.95
N ILE A 48 9.19 -1.32 -7.18
CA ILE A 48 8.89 -2.28 -8.25
C ILE A 48 9.36 -3.68 -7.86
N ALA A 49 10.60 -3.81 -7.39
CA ALA A 49 11.17 -5.08 -6.98
C ALA A 49 10.33 -5.76 -5.88
N THR A 50 9.96 -4.99 -4.84
CA THR A 50 9.15 -5.48 -3.71
C THR A 50 7.73 -5.86 -4.13
N CYS A 51 7.09 -5.06 -4.97
CA CYS A 51 5.72 -5.29 -5.42
C CYS A 51 5.60 -6.48 -6.38
N THR A 52 6.64 -6.79 -7.16
CA THR A 52 6.60 -7.85 -8.17
C THR A 52 7.21 -9.17 -7.69
N SER A 53 8.07 -9.14 -6.67
CA SER A 53 8.73 -10.35 -6.16
C SER A 53 7.75 -11.32 -5.51
N LEU A 54 7.80 -12.58 -5.95
CA LEU A 54 7.06 -13.68 -5.32
C LEU A 54 7.57 -14.03 -3.91
N HIS A 55 8.79 -13.61 -3.58
CA HIS A 55 9.41 -13.82 -2.27
C HIS A 55 9.13 -12.69 -1.28
N SER A 56 8.44 -11.62 -1.71
CA SER A 56 8.07 -10.52 -0.83
C SER A 56 7.02 -10.95 0.20
N ARG A 57 7.40 -10.88 1.48
CA ARG A 57 6.48 -11.18 2.59
C ARG A 57 5.32 -10.19 2.66
N ASN A 58 5.58 -8.93 2.37
CA ASN A 58 4.54 -7.90 2.31
C ASN A 58 3.54 -8.20 1.19
N ARG A 59 4.03 -8.59 0.01
CA ARG A 59 3.17 -9.00 -1.09
C ARG A 59 2.36 -10.25 -0.76
N HIS A 60 2.94 -11.21 -0.04
CA HIS A 60 2.23 -12.41 0.42
C HIS A 60 1.07 -12.06 1.36
N VAL A 61 1.30 -11.22 2.37
CA VAL A 61 0.23 -10.74 3.26
C VAL A 61 -0.87 -10.08 2.47
N GLY A 62 -0.53 -9.16 1.58
CA GLY A 62 -1.52 -8.50 0.71
C GLY A 62 -2.32 -9.49 -0.15
N ASN A 63 -1.67 -10.49 -0.73
CA ASN A 63 -2.33 -11.50 -1.55
C ASN A 63 -3.38 -12.30 -0.76
N GLU A 64 -3.06 -12.68 0.46
CA GLU A 64 -3.98 -13.42 1.33
C GLU A 64 -5.15 -12.54 1.83
N LEU A 65 -4.88 -11.26 2.11
CA LEU A 65 -5.93 -10.26 2.39
C LEU A 65 -6.87 -10.09 1.19
N GLY A 66 -6.31 -9.99 0.00
CA GLY A 66 -7.08 -9.87 -1.25
C GLY A 66 -7.98 -11.08 -1.52
N LYS A 67 -7.62 -12.26 -1.03
CA LYS A 67 -8.43 -13.48 -1.05
C LYS A 67 -9.49 -13.53 0.06
N GLY A 68 -9.55 -12.53 0.93
CA GLY A 68 -10.55 -12.41 1.99
C GLY A 68 -10.15 -13.01 3.34
N LYS A 69 -8.88 -13.39 3.55
CA LYS A 69 -8.41 -13.82 4.88
C LYS A 69 -8.20 -12.60 5.78
N SER A 70 -8.44 -12.77 7.08
CA SER A 70 -8.12 -11.75 8.08
C SER A 70 -6.60 -11.65 8.32
N LEU A 71 -6.13 -10.46 8.72
CA LEU A 71 -4.72 -10.26 9.07
C LEU A 71 -4.26 -11.24 10.15
N GLN A 72 -5.09 -11.50 11.17
CA GLN A 72 -4.75 -12.41 12.25
C GLN A 72 -4.53 -13.85 11.76
N GLU A 73 -5.40 -14.36 10.86
CA GLU A 73 -5.21 -15.69 10.27
C GLU A 73 -3.92 -15.78 9.47
N ILE A 74 -3.59 -14.73 8.71
CA ILE A 74 -2.37 -14.68 7.90
C ILE A 74 -1.14 -14.71 8.80
N LEU A 75 -1.08 -13.83 9.80
CA LEU A 75 0.07 -13.71 10.69
C LEU A 75 0.30 -14.98 11.52
N ASN A 76 -0.77 -15.65 11.97
CA ASN A 76 -0.67 -16.92 12.70
C ASN A 76 -0.02 -18.05 11.88
N ASN A 77 -0.12 -17.98 10.56
CA ASN A 77 0.45 -18.97 9.64
C ASN A 77 1.83 -18.58 9.07
N MET A 78 2.35 -17.41 9.43
CA MET A 78 3.65 -16.94 8.96
C MET A 78 4.75 -17.24 9.96
N VAL A 79 5.87 -17.78 9.48
CA VAL A 79 7.07 -18.02 10.30
C VAL A 79 7.91 -16.74 10.47
N MET A 80 7.85 -15.84 9.48
CA MET A 80 8.65 -14.62 9.45
C MET A 80 7.76 -13.39 9.36
N VAL A 81 8.17 -12.33 10.04
CA VAL A 81 7.44 -11.05 10.08
C VAL A 81 7.42 -10.37 8.70
N ALA A 82 6.26 -9.82 8.35
CA ALA A 82 6.09 -8.89 7.24
C ALA A 82 6.13 -7.46 7.78
N GLU A 83 7.26 -6.79 7.60
CA GLU A 83 7.50 -5.44 8.14
C GLU A 83 6.50 -4.39 7.63
N GLY A 84 5.94 -4.62 6.44
CA GLY A 84 4.94 -3.73 5.84
C GLY A 84 3.66 -3.59 6.66
N VAL A 85 3.33 -4.53 7.54
CA VAL A 85 2.17 -4.44 8.42
C VAL A 85 2.37 -3.31 9.44
N ALA A 86 3.47 -3.34 10.19
CA ALA A 86 3.81 -2.29 11.14
C ALA A 86 4.08 -0.94 10.44
N THR A 87 4.69 -0.96 9.26
CA THR A 87 4.92 0.24 8.45
C THR A 87 3.62 0.89 8.02
N CYS A 88 2.62 0.11 7.61
CA CYS A 88 1.30 0.63 7.23
C CYS A 88 0.62 1.34 8.41
N GLU A 89 0.63 0.73 9.59
CA GLU A 89 0.09 1.32 10.81
C GLU A 89 0.79 2.64 11.14
N ALA A 90 2.12 2.65 11.15
CA ALA A 90 2.91 3.85 11.44
C ALA A 90 2.63 4.99 10.43
N PHE A 91 2.52 4.68 9.15
CA PHE A 91 2.22 5.69 8.12
C PHE A 91 0.78 6.20 8.20
N TYR A 92 -0.17 5.35 8.57
CA TYR A 92 -1.54 5.76 8.81
C TYR A 92 -1.60 6.78 9.96
N GLU A 93 -1.03 6.47 11.11
CA GLU A 93 -0.97 7.36 12.27
C GLU A 93 -0.25 8.69 11.93
N LEU A 94 0.88 8.59 11.25
CA LEU A 94 1.66 9.75 10.82
C LEU A 94 0.85 10.64 9.86
N SER A 95 0.12 10.06 8.92
CA SER A 95 -0.72 10.81 7.99
C SER A 95 -1.82 11.58 8.70
N LYS A 96 -2.42 11.00 9.73
CA LYS A 96 -3.42 11.66 10.58
C LYS A 96 -2.81 12.81 11.37
N HIS A 97 -1.69 12.56 12.05
CA HIS A 97 -1.01 13.55 12.87
C HIS A 97 -0.54 14.76 12.04
N LYS A 98 0.02 14.53 10.86
CA LYS A 98 0.51 15.58 9.96
C LYS A 98 -0.54 16.12 8.99
N GLN A 99 -1.76 15.58 9.01
CA GLN A 99 -2.84 15.94 8.08
C GLN A 99 -2.45 15.77 6.60
N ILE A 100 -1.69 14.71 6.29
CA ILE A 100 -1.29 14.38 4.93
C ILE A 100 -2.34 13.45 4.31
N GLU A 101 -2.75 13.76 3.09
CA GLU A 101 -3.70 12.92 2.35
C GLU A 101 -2.99 11.71 1.75
N MET A 102 -3.22 10.52 2.33
CA MET A 102 -2.65 9.23 1.93
C MET A 102 -3.75 8.17 1.75
N PRO A 103 -4.55 8.27 0.68
CA PRO A 103 -5.71 7.39 0.49
C PRO A 103 -5.35 5.91 0.32
N ILE A 104 -4.22 5.56 -0.29
CA ILE A 104 -3.79 4.16 -0.45
C ILE A 104 -3.35 3.59 0.88
N VAL A 105 -2.59 4.34 1.68
CA VAL A 105 -2.20 3.93 3.03
C VAL A 105 -3.45 3.75 3.89
N THR A 106 -4.40 4.70 3.85
CA THR A 106 -5.67 4.61 4.59
C THR A 106 -6.46 3.37 4.18
N ALA A 107 -6.64 3.14 2.89
CA ALA A 107 -7.35 1.98 2.36
C ALA A 107 -6.70 0.66 2.79
N THR A 108 -5.38 0.59 2.75
CA THR A 108 -4.61 -0.59 3.16
C THR A 108 -4.78 -0.85 4.67
N TYR A 109 -4.71 0.20 5.48
CA TYR A 109 -4.95 0.13 6.92
C TYR A 109 -6.36 -0.38 7.25
N GLU A 110 -7.39 0.17 6.60
CA GLU A 110 -8.79 -0.24 6.82
C GLU A 110 -9.01 -1.73 6.48
N ILE A 111 -8.40 -2.22 5.41
CA ILE A 111 -8.46 -3.64 5.07
C ILE A 111 -7.74 -4.50 6.11
N MET A 112 -6.55 -4.09 6.56
CA MET A 112 -5.73 -4.86 7.50
C MET A 112 -6.33 -4.93 8.89
N PHE A 113 -6.74 -3.79 9.44
CA PHE A 113 -7.03 -3.64 10.87
C PHE A 113 -8.52 -3.51 11.18
N ASN A 114 -9.32 -3.03 10.24
CA ASN A 114 -10.76 -2.80 10.43
C ASN A 114 -11.62 -3.76 9.59
N ASN A 115 -11.02 -4.76 8.94
CA ASN A 115 -11.71 -5.74 8.10
C ASN A 115 -12.61 -5.11 7.02
N ALA A 116 -12.19 -3.95 6.48
CA ALA A 116 -12.92 -3.31 5.40
C ALA A 116 -12.99 -4.21 4.16
N SER A 117 -14.11 -4.16 3.45
CA SER A 117 -14.30 -4.91 2.21
C SER A 117 -13.27 -4.50 1.16
N VAL A 118 -12.47 -5.45 0.66
CA VAL A 118 -11.51 -5.20 -0.41
C VAL A 118 -12.19 -4.64 -1.66
N SER A 119 -13.36 -5.21 -2.04
CA SER A 119 -14.13 -4.76 -3.20
C SER A 119 -14.56 -3.30 -3.09
N GLU A 120 -15.18 -2.92 -1.96
CA GLU A 120 -15.66 -1.56 -1.75
C GLU A 120 -14.50 -0.56 -1.66
N THR A 121 -13.41 -0.96 -1.00
CA THR A 121 -12.22 -0.13 -0.84
C THR A 121 -11.53 0.12 -2.18
N VAL A 122 -11.37 -0.91 -3.00
CA VAL A 122 -10.81 -0.79 -4.35
C VAL A 122 -11.71 0.09 -5.23
N GLN A 123 -13.03 -0.13 -5.19
CA GLN A 123 -13.97 0.70 -5.95
C GLN A 123 -13.88 2.17 -5.54
N SER A 124 -13.82 2.45 -4.25
CA SER A 124 -13.64 3.81 -3.73
C SER A 124 -12.36 4.48 -4.22
N LEU A 125 -11.24 3.75 -4.23
CA LEU A 125 -9.96 4.26 -4.77
C LEU A 125 -10.02 4.52 -6.28
N MET A 126 -10.71 3.66 -7.04
CA MET A 126 -10.81 3.78 -8.50
C MET A 126 -11.74 4.89 -8.96
N THR A 127 -12.79 5.20 -8.18
CA THR A 127 -13.77 6.26 -8.48
C THR A 127 -13.35 7.64 -7.97
N ARG A 128 -12.27 7.70 -7.18
CA ARG A 128 -11.75 8.97 -6.66
C ARG A 128 -11.25 9.85 -7.79
N GLU A 129 -11.70 11.11 -7.81
CA GLU A 129 -11.21 12.09 -8.78
C GLU A 129 -9.68 12.24 -8.69
N LEU A 130 -9.04 12.25 -9.87
CA LEU A 130 -7.63 12.59 -9.99
C LEU A 130 -7.51 14.08 -9.65
N LYS A 131 -7.00 14.42 -8.47
CA LYS A 131 -6.49 15.76 -8.25
C LYS A 131 -5.35 15.97 -9.25
N SER A 132 -5.34 17.10 -9.94
CA SER A 132 -4.28 17.48 -10.88
C SER A 132 -2.91 17.27 -10.24
N GLU A 133 -2.12 16.44 -10.87
CA GLU A 133 -0.72 16.20 -10.54
C GLU A 133 0.11 17.42 -10.92
#